data_1360c3be17fc2e16c37982c579b7955c
#
_entry.id   1360c3be17fc2e16c37982c579b7955c
#
_cell.length_a   1.000
_cell.length_b   1.000
_cell.length_c   1.000
_cell.angle_alpha   90.00
_cell.angle_beta   90.00
_cell.angle_gamma   90.00
#
_symmetry.space_group_name_H-M   'P 1'
#
loop_
_entity.id
_entity.type
_entity.pdbx_description
1 polymer ?
#
loop_
_entity_poly.entity_id
_entity_poly.type
_entity_poly.pdbx_seq_one_letter_code
_entity_poly.pdbx_strand_id
1 'polypeptide(L)'
;MVSPSELEIVLRKTVLLYNRLKSPGVVAKLVKMTPETVTISFSGSFCYSCGVPIDLIKDFIQDLKVFSSNVDLAIGKTLETNPGRFEVEYKVKNN
;
A
#
# COMPACT_ATOMS: atom_id res chain seq x y z
N MET A 1 -9.86 -17.58 -5.64
CA MET A 1 -10.22 -16.48 -4.73
C MET A 1 -9.37 -16.57 -3.47
N VAL A 2 -8.74 -15.46 -3.09
CA VAL A 2 -7.88 -15.44 -1.90
C VAL A 2 -8.76 -15.18 -0.68
N SER A 3 -8.56 -15.97 0.39
CA SER A 3 -9.32 -15.78 1.63
C SER A 3 -8.87 -14.47 2.32
N PRO A 4 -9.74 -13.89 3.18
CA PRO A 4 -9.34 -12.70 3.94
C PRO A 4 -8.09 -12.92 4.78
N SER A 5 -7.91 -14.13 5.35
CA SER A 5 -6.74 -14.46 6.15
C SER A 5 -5.46 -14.46 5.30
N GLU A 6 -5.53 -15.04 4.11
CA GLU A 6 -4.38 -15.04 3.20
C GLU A 6 -4.05 -13.64 2.74
N LEU A 7 -5.06 -12.83 2.43
CA LEU A 7 -4.86 -11.45 2.04
C LEU A 7 -4.16 -10.66 3.14
N GLU A 8 -4.59 -10.81 4.39
CA GLU A 8 -3.97 -10.13 5.51
C GLU A 8 -2.50 -10.52 5.67
N ILE A 9 -2.20 -11.82 5.59
CA ILE A 9 -0.82 -12.32 5.70
C ILE A 9 0.06 -11.72 4.60
N VAL A 10 -0.43 -11.74 3.37
CA VAL A 10 0.30 -11.19 2.23
C VAL A 10 0.52 -9.69 2.40
N LEU A 11 -0.49 -8.95 2.85
CA LEU A 11 -0.38 -7.52 3.04
C LEU A 11 0.62 -7.17 4.15
N ARG A 12 0.62 -7.91 5.25
CA ARG A 12 1.56 -7.67 6.34
C ARG A 12 3.00 -7.94 5.90
N LYS A 13 3.21 -8.99 5.13
CA LYS A 13 4.53 -9.28 4.56
C LYS A 13 4.97 -8.18 3.59
N THR A 14 4.03 -7.70 2.77
CA THR A 14 4.30 -6.62 1.82
C THR A 14 4.69 -5.34 2.54
N VAL A 15 3.99 -4.98 3.61
CA VAL A 15 4.32 -3.81 4.41
C VAL A 15 5.73 -3.93 4.99
N LEU A 16 6.08 -5.10 5.52
CA LEU A 16 7.42 -5.32 6.06
C LEU A 16 8.49 -5.18 4.99
N LEU A 17 8.29 -5.77 3.83
CA LEU A 17 9.25 -5.66 2.72
C LEU A 17 9.38 -4.21 2.25
N TYR A 18 8.26 -3.54 2.05
CA TYR A 18 8.23 -2.16 1.60
C TYR A 18 9.01 -1.25 2.56
N ASN A 19 8.74 -1.41 3.86
CA ASN A 19 9.42 -0.60 4.88
C ASN A 19 10.91 -0.91 4.94
N ARG A 20 11.29 -2.16 4.73
CA ARG A 20 12.70 -2.56 4.69
C ARG A 20 13.45 -1.86 3.56
N LEU A 21 12.79 -1.74 2.41
CA LEU A 21 13.39 -1.13 1.21
C LEU A 21 13.35 0.38 1.22
N LYS A 22 12.32 0.98 1.81
CA LYS A 22 12.06 2.42 1.73
C LYS A 22 12.37 3.19 3.01
N SER A 23 12.35 2.53 4.17
CA SER A 23 12.61 3.19 5.45
C SER A 23 14.08 3.60 5.54
N PRO A 24 14.40 4.74 6.20
CA PRO A 24 13.50 5.61 6.97
C PRO A 24 12.78 6.69 6.16
N GLY A 25 13.05 6.80 4.87
CA GLY A 25 12.46 7.86 4.05
C GLY A 25 10.95 7.78 3.93
N VAL A 26 10.43 6.57 3.78
CA VAL A 26 8.99 6.32 3.66
C VAL A 26 8.63 5.13 4.52
N VAL A 27 7.52 5.25 5.27
CA VAL A 27 6.99 4.15 6.08
C VAL A 27 5.55 3.88 5.70
N ALA A 28 5.25 2.63 5.35
CA ALA A 28 3.89 2.17 5.05
C ALA A 28 3.28 1.51 6.28
N LYS A 29 1.97 1.66 6.44
CA LYS A 29 1.23 1.03 7.53
C LYS A 29 -0.13 0.57 7.02
N LEU A 30 -0.52 -0.65 7.36
CA LEU A 30 -1.84 -1.17 7.06
C LEU A 30 -2.85 -0.53 8.02
N VAL A 31 -3.78 0.24 7.46
CA VAL A 31 -4.79 0.96 8.26
C VAL A 31 -6.09 0.17 8.32
N LYS A 32 -6.55 -0.32 7.17
CA LYS A 32 -7.84 -0.99 7.07
C LYS A 32 -7.79 -2.00 5.93
N MET A 33 -8.49 -3.09 6.12
CA MET A 33 -8.61 -4.12 5.09
C MET A 33 -10.04 -4.66 5.06
N THR A 34 -10.57 -4.77 3.85
CA THR A 34 -11.81 -5.49 3.58
C THR A 34 -11.54 -6.46 2.44
N PRO A 35 -12.44 -7.42 2.15
CA PRO A 35 -12.22 -8.30 1.00
C PRO A 35 -12.10 -7.57 -0.34
N GLU A 36 -12.59 -6.35 -0.42
CA GLU A 36 -12.65 -5.59 -1.67
C GLU A 36 -11.66 -4.43 -1.70
N THR A 37 -11.25 -3.91 -0.54
CA THR A 37 -10.41 -2.73 -0.46
C THR A 37 -9.36 -2.87 0.62
N VAL A 38 -8.24 -2.18 0.41
CA VAL A 38 -7.13 -2.11 1.37
C VAL A 38 -6.70 -0.66 1.48
N THR A 39 -6.58 -0.16 2.70
CA THR A 39 -6.11 1.19 2.94
C THR A 39 -4.73 1.15 3.59
N ILE A 40 -3.76 1.75 2.93
CA ILE A 40 -2.38 1.83 3.39
C ILE A 40 -2.04 3.29 3.63
N SER A 41 -1.44 3.58 4.78
CA SER A 41 -0.93 4.90 5.12
C SER A 41 0.55 4.95 4.77
N PHE A 42 0.96 6.00 4.06
CA PHE A 42 2.36 6.26 3.75
C PHE A 42 2.76 7.56 4.44
N SER A 43 3.82 7.52 5.22
CA SER A 43 4.35 8.70 5.89
C SER A 43 5.84 8.85 5.59
N GLY A 44 6.32 10.09 5.59
CA GLY A 44 7.72 10.36 5.32
C GLY A 44 7.95 11.79 4.86
N SER A 45 9.13 12.03 4.30
CA SER A 45 9.54 13.34 3.81
C SER A 45 9.06 13.53 2.38
N PHE A 46 7.76 13.78 2.21
CA PHE A 46 7.18 14.04 0.90
C PHE A 46 7.21 15.53 0.58
N CYS A 47 7.31 15.81 -0.70
CA CYS A 47 7.18 17.17 -1.21
C CYS A 47 5.71 17.53 -1.33
N TYR A 48 5.23 18.47 -0.51
CA TYR A 48 3.81 18.84 -0.51
C TYR A 48 3.35 19.49 -1.80
N SER A 49 4.23 20.25 -2.41
CA SER A 49 3.90 20.97 -3.64
C SER A 49 4.07 20.11 -4.89
N CYS A 50 4.59 18.89 -4.74
CA CYS A 50 4.87 18.01 -5.87
C CYS A 50 3.69 17.09 -6.23
N GLY A 51 2.66 17.08 -5.40
CA GLY A 51 1.50 16.20 -5.59
C GLY A 51 1.69 14.84 -4.97
N VAL A 52 0.78 13.92 -5.27
CA VAL A 52 0.79 12.57 -4.71
C VAL A 52 1.97 11.78 -5.28
N PRO A 53 2.76 11.10 -4.44
CA PRO A 53 3.91 10.32 -4.90
C PRO A 53 3.48 8.99 -5.52
N ILE A 54 2.97 9.04 -6.74
CA ILE A 54 2.40 7.88 -7.44
C ILE A 54 3.40 6.72 -7.56
N ASP A 55 4.67 7.03 -7.78
CA ASP A 55 5.70 6.00 -7.91
C ASP A 55 5.84 5.17 -6.62
N LEU A 56 5.80 5.82 -5.46
CA LEU A 56 5.86 5.13 -4.18
C LEU A 56 4.63 4.27 -3.95
N ILE A 57 3.47 4.75 -4.39
CA ILE A 57 2.21 4.03 -4.27
C ILE A 57 2.23 2.79 -5.17
N LYS A 58 2.75 2.90 -6.38
CA LYS A 58 2.88 1.78 -7.31
C LYS A 58 3.91 0.75 -6.82
N ASP A 59 4.96 1.20 -6.16
CA ASP A 59 5.99 0.30 -5.64
C ASP A 59 5.40 -0.70 -4.63
N PHE A 60 4.40 -0.26 -3.86
CA PHE A 60 3.71 -1.16 -2.94
C PHE A 60 3.05 -2.33 -3.69
N ILE A 61 2.45 -2.05 -4.83
CA ILE A 61 1.82 -3.09 -5.66
C ILE A 61 2.88 -4.06 -6.18
N GLN A 62 4.05 -3.56 -6.59
CA GLN A 62 5.13 -4.40 -7.06
C GLN A 62 5.65 -5.32 -5.96
N ASP A 63 5.79 -4.79 -4.74
CA ASP A 63 6.25 -5.58 -3.61
C ASP A 63 5.23 -6.66 -3.24
N LEU A 64 3.94 -6.37 -3.39
CA LEU A 64 2.89 -7.35 -3.16
C LEU A 64 3.06 -8.57 -4.07
N LYS A 65 3.45 -8.36 -5.31
CA LYS A 65 3.61 -9.43 -6.29
C LYS A 65 4.74 -10.39 -5.96
N VAL A 66 5.67 -9.97 -5.11
CA VAL A 66 6.73 -10.85 -4.62
C VAL A 66 6.14 -11.99 -3.79
N PHE A 67 5.07 -11.72 -3.05
CA PHE A 67 4.47 -12.69 -2.13
C PHE A 67 3.25 -13.39 -2.72
N SER A 68 2.59 -12.80 -3.69
CA SER A 68 1.38 -13.39 -4.25
C SER A 68 1.18 -12.96 -5.70
N SER A 69 1.03 -13.95 -6.58
CA SER A 69 0.66 -13.70 -7.98
C SER A 69 -0.86 -13.74 -8.17
N ASN A 70 -1.60 -14.18 -7.14
CA ASN A 70 -3.06 -14.35 -7.24
C ASN A 70 -3.82 -13.10 -6.80
N VAL A 71 -3.15 -12.18 -6.15
CA VAL A 71 -3.76 -10.94 -5.68
C VAL A 71 -3.15 -9.79 -6.45
N ASP A 72 -3.99 -8.89 -6.94
CA ASP A 72 -3.54 -7.66 -7.55
C ASP A 72 -4.30 -6.50 -6.92
N LEU A 73 -3.66 -5.35 -6.86
CA LEU A 73 -4.26 -4.14 -6.32
C LEU A 73 -4.29 -3.07 -7.39
N ALA A 74 -5.39 -2.34 -7.45
CA ALA A 74 -5.51 -1.15 -8.30
C ALA A 74 -5.62 0.08 -7.39
N ILE A 75 -4.98 1.16 -7.80
CA ILE A 75 -5.04 2.41 -7.05
C ILE A 75 -6.47 2.97 -7.16
N GLY A 76 -7.12 3.14 -6.02
CA GLY A 76 -8.42 3.77 -5.95
C GLY A 76 -8.28 5.23 -5.58
N LYS A 77 -8.60 5.56 -4.32
CA LYS A 77 -8.53 6.94 -3.84
C LYS A 77 -7.23 7.21 -3.11
N THR A 78 -6.74 8.44 -3.24
CA THR A 78 -5.60 8.91 -2.45
C THR A 78 -6.05 10.13 -1.66
N LEU A 79 -5.65 10.20 -0.39
CA LEU A 79 -6.03 11.28 0.50
C LEU A 79 -4.83 11.71 1.32
N GLU A 80 -4.47 12.99 1.25
CA GLU A 80 -3.47 13.56 2.13
C GLU A 80 -4.14 13.89 3.47
N THR A 81 -3.77 13.19 4.54
CA THR A 81 -4.39 13.36 5.85
C THR A 81 -3.68 14.41 6.68
N ASN A 82 -2.35 14.45 6.59
CA ASN A 82 -1.51 15.42 7.28
C ASN A 82 -0.33 15.73 6.39
N PRO A 83 0.36 16.85 6.61
CA PRO A 83 1.61 17.09 5.90
C PRO A 83 2.57 15.90 6.06
N GLY A 84 3.03 15.36 4.94
CA GLY A 84 3.91 14.20 4.94
C GLY A 84 3.23 12.87 5.14
N ARG A 85 1.89 12.82 5.04
CA ARG A 85 1.16 11.56 5.22
C ARG A 85 0.03 11.44 4.21
N PHE A 86 -0.03 10.29 3.54
CA PHE A 86 -1.10 9.96 2.61
C PHE A 86 -1.75 8.65 3.01
N GLU A 87 -3.05 8.55 2.80
CA GLU A 87 -3.75 7.27 2.84
C GLU A 87 -4.19 6.92 1.44
N VAL A 88 -3.90 5.69 1.03
CA VAL A 88 -4.25 5.21 -0.30
C VAL A 88 -5.20 4.03 -0.14
N GLU A 89 -6.35 4.13 -0.78
CA GLU A 89 -7.29 3.03 -0.87
C GLU A 89 -7.01 2.27 -2.16
N TYR A 90 -6.59 1.03 -2.02
CA TYR A 90 -6.40 0.13 -3.16
C TYR A 90 -7.62 -0.75 -3.30
N LYS A 91 -8.02 -1.02 -4.53
CA LYS A 91 -9.07 -1.99 -4.82
C LYS A 91 -8.43 -3.35 -5.04
N VAL A 92 -8.96 -4.37 -4.37
CA VAL A 92 -8.46 -5.73 -4.50
C VAL A 92 -9.04 -6.35 -5.75
N LYS A 93 -8.15 -6.84 -6.62
CA LYS A 93 -8.55 -7.57 -7.81
C LYS A 93 -8.13 -9.02 -7.64
N ASN A 94 -9.05 -9.94 -7.87
CA ASN A 94 -8.77 -11.37 -7.85
C ASN A 94 -8.61 -11.87 -9.28
N ASN A 95 -7.53 -12.61 -9.50
CA ASN A 95 -7.29 -13.27 -10.77
C ASN A 95 -7.73 -14.72 -10.71
#